data_4243accb72923e2bcb69552518cb941e
#
_entry.id   4243accb72923e2bcb69552518cb941e
#
_cell.length_a   1.000
_cell.length_b   1.000
_cell.length_c   1.000
_cell.angle_alpha   90.00
_cell.angle_beta   90.00
_cell.angle_gamma   90.00
#
_symmetry.space_group_name_H-M   'P 1'
#
loop_
_entity.id
_entity.type
_entity.pdbx_description
1 polymer ?
#
loop_
_entity_poly.entity_id
_entity_poly.type
_entity_poly.pdbx_seq_one_letter_code
_entity_poly.pdbx_strand_id
1 'polypeptide(L)'
;MNTKHDTAAEHHAAKRHWLNSHEAGYHKAMGNRQVQMIAIGGAIGTGLFLGAGARLQMAGPALALVYLVCGIFSFFILRALGELVLHRPSSGSFVSYAREFLGEKAAYVAGWMYFVNWAMTGIVDITAVALYMHYWGAFGDVPQWVFALGALAIVGTMNMIGVKWFAEMEFWFALVKVLAIIAFLVVGTIFLGSGKPLDGNATGFHLITDNGGFFPHGLLPALVLVQGVVFAFASIELVGTAAGECKDPESMVPKAINSVIWRIGLFYVGSVVLLVLLLPWTAYQAGQSPFVTFFSKLGVPYIGSVMNIVVLTAALSSLNSGLYSTGRILRSMSMGGSAPKFMSKMSRHHVPYAGILATLAVYVVGVFLNYLVPSQVFEIVLNVASLGIIASWGFIVVCQMRLRKAIKEGKAAKVSFRMPGAPFTSWLTLLFLFSVLVLMAFDYPNGTYTIGSIPLLAVLLVAGWFGVRKRVHAIHSTAPTLRK
;
A
#
# COMPACT_ATOMS: atom_id res chain seq x y z
N MET A 1 -29.91 -12.70 38.61
CA MET A 1 -28.91 -11.78 38.10
C MET A 1 -28.07 -12.30 36.92
N ASN A 2 -28.28 -13.54 36.47
CA ASN A 2 -27.50 -14.22 35.40
C ASN A 2 -28.04 -14.03 33.96
N THR A 3 -29.28 -13.64 33.77
CA THR A 3 -29.91 -13.64 32.42
C THR A 3 -29.43 -12.54 31.47
N LYS A 4 -28.90 -11.41 31.99
CA LYS A 4 -28.38 -10.32 31.14
C LYS A 4 -26.95 -10.57 30.64
N HIS A 5 -26.15 -11.39 31.31
CA HIS A 5 -24.79 -11.75 30.86
C HIS A 5 -24.84 -12.81 29.75
N ASP A 6 -25.74 -13.80 29.82
CA ASP A 6 -25.89 -14.84 28.81
C ASP A 6 -26.38 -14.26 27.48
N THR A 7 -27.35 -13.33 27.50
CA THR A 7 -27.86 -12.69 26.27
C THR A 7 -26.81 -11.83 25.56
N ALA A 8 -25.90 -11.18 26.28
CA ALA A 8 -24.83 -10.39 25.68
C ALA A 8 -23.76 -11.29 25.03
N ALA A 9 -23.41 -12.41 25.66
CA ALA A 9 -22.45 -13.38 25.12
C ALA A 9 -23.00 -14.09 23.86
N GLU A 10 -24.27 -14.47 23.87
CA GLU A 10 -24.97 -15.04 22.71
C GLU A 10 -25.06 -14.04 21.56
N HIS A 11 -25.34 -12.77 21.84
CA HIS A 11 -25.38 -11.70 20.83
C HIS A 11 -23.99 -11.49 20.19
N HIS A 12 -22.93 -11.52 20.98
CA HIS A 12 -21.55 -11.43 20.46
C HIS A 12 -21.16 -12.68 19.65
N ALA A 13 -21.56 -13.86 20.06
CA ALA A 13 -21.32 -15.10 19.34
C ALA A 13 -22.03 -15.13 17.98
N ALA A 14 -23.30 -14.73 17.95
CA ALA A 14 -24.10 -14.65 16.73
C ALA A 14 -23.57 -13.59 15.76
N LYS A 15 -23.13 -12.43 16.25
CA LYS A 15 -22.48 -11.40 15.45
C LYS A 15 -21.16 -11.90 14.85
N ARG A 16 -20.33 -12.63 15.62
CA ARG A 16 -19.11 -13.26 15.13
C ARG A 16 -19.40 -14.30 14.06
N HIS A 17 -20.39 -15.15 14.27
CA HIS A 17 -20.79 -16.16 13.29
C HIS A 17 -21.22 -15.51 11.97
N TRP A 18 -22.01 -14.45 12.02
CA TRP A 18 -22.42 -13.71 10.83
C TRP A 18 -21.24 -13.03 10.11
N LEU A 19 -20.32 -12.37 10.85
CA LEU A 19 -19.11 -11.79 10.28
C LEU A 19 -18.21 -12.85 9.61
N ASN A 20 -18.09 -14.04 10.23
CA ASN A 20 -17.30 -15.14 9.68
C ASN A 20 -17.94 -15.77 8.44
N SER A 21 -19.28 -15.79 8.35
CA SER A 21 -19.98 -16.30 7.15
C SER A 21 -19.68 -15.47 5.89
N HIS A 22 -19.38 -14.18 6.05
CA HIS A 22 -18.98 -13.30 4.95
C HIS A 22 -17.58 -13.59 4.42
N GLU A 23 -16.80 -14.39 5.14
CA GLU A 23 -15.45 -14.81 4.78
C GLU A 23 -15.38 -16.29 4.35
N ALA A 24 -16.51 -16.96 4.34
CA ALA A 24 -16.60 -18.34 3.88
C ALA A 24 -16.18 -18.46 2.41
N GLY A 25 -15.47 -19.53 2.09
CA GLY A 25 -15.06 -19.86 0.73
C GLY A 25 -13.59 -19.55 0.39
N TYR A 26 -12.80 -18.95 1.29
CA TYR A 26 -11.36 -18.83 1.12
C TYR A 26 -10.61 -20.02 1.70
N HIS A 27 -9.53 -20.44 1.01
CA HIS A 27 -8.63 -21.48 1.53
C HIS A 27 -7.51 -20.88 2.37
N LYS A 28 -7.26 -21.45 3.55
CA LYS A 28 -6.08 -21.14 4.38
C LYS A 28 -4.83 -21.80 3.78
N ALA A 29 -4.34 -21.25 2.68
CA ALA A 29 -3.25 -21.82 1.89
C ALA A 29 -1.88 -21.22 2.18
N MET A 30 -1.82 -20.01 2.74
CA MET A 30 -0.57 -19.27 2.93
C MET A 30 0.20 -19.74 4.16
N GLY A 31 1.47 -20.13 3.93
CA GLY A 31 2.43 -20.46 4.99
C GLY A 31 3.25 -19.24 5.43
N ASN A 32 4.06 -19.44 6.48
CA ASN A 32 4.87 -18.39 7.09
C ASN A 32 5.80 -17.69 6.06
N ARG A 33 6.45 -18.45 5.17
CA ARG A 33 7.34 -17.94 4.12
C ARG A 33 6.64 -16.91 3.22
N GLN A 34 5.44 -17.24 2.75
CA GLN A 34 4.66 -16.38 1.84
C GLN A 34 4.15 -15.14 2.56
N VAL A 35 3.62 -15.27 3.79
CA VAL A 35 3.12 -14.14 4.58
C VAL A 35 4.24 -13.14 4.90
N GLN A 36 5.42 -13.64 5.29
CA GLN A 36 6.60 -12.79 5.52
C GLN A 36 7.00 -12.05 4.24
N MET A 37 7.02 -12.72 3.09
CA MET A 37 7.38 -12.09 1.82
C MET A 37 6.32 -11.12 1.31
N ILE A 38 5.04 -11.39 1.49
CA ILE A 38 3.96 -10.43 1.21
C ILE A 38 4.12 -9.17 2.06
N ALA A 39 4.42 -9.34 3.35
CA ALA A 39 4.66 -8.21 4.25
C ALA A 39 5.93 -7.41 3.90
N ILE A 40 6.97 -8.07 3.38
CA ILE A 40 8.22 -7.42 2.94
C ILE A 40 8.05 -6.79 1.55
N GLY A 41 7.62 -7.62 0.62
CA GLY A 41 7.56 -7.27 -0.79
C GLY A 41 6.43 -6.30 -1.12
N GLY A 42 5.30 -6.41 -0.43
CA GLY A 42 4.19 -5.48 -0.59
C GLY A 42 4.57 -4.05 -0.25
N ALA A 43 5.43 -3.86 0.77
CA ALA A 43 5.91 -2.53 1.13
C ALA A 43 6.91 -1.95 0.12
N ILE A 44 7.74 -2.78 -0.53
CA ILE A 44 8.77 -2.33 -1.49
C ILE A 44 8.17 -2.31 -2.90
N GLY A 45 7.67 -1.18 -3.34
CA GLY A 45 7.01 -1.00 -4.63
C GLY A 45 7.56 0.17 -5.45
N THR A 46 6.79 0.59 -6.44
CA THR A 46 7.09 1.71 -7.35
C THR A 46 7.31 3.04 -6.64
N GLY A 47 6.69 3.24 -5.46
CA GLY A 47 6.88 4.44 -4.65
C GLY A 47 8.31 4.66 -4.18
N LEU A 48 9.06 3.58 -3.85
CA LEU A 48 10.48 3.67 -3.53
C LEU A 48 11.34 3.63 -4.80
N PHE A 49 11.10 2.66 -5.68
CA PHE A 49 11.98 2.42 -6.83
C PHE A 49 11.88 3.50 -7.92
N LEU A 50 10.72 4.09 -8.13
CA LEU A 50 10.54 5.14 -9.14
C LEU A 50 10.29 6.52 -8.50
N GLY A 51 9.35 6.56 -7.57
CA GLY A 51 8.93 7.82 -6.95
C GLY A 51 10.03 8.54 -6.16
N ALA A 52 11.05 7.83 -5.65
CA ALA A 52 12.14 8.45 -4.93
C ALA A 52 13.03 9.35 -5.82
N GLY A 53 13.11 9.09 -7.15
CA GLY A 53 13.92 9.89 -8.07
C GLY A 53 13.46 11.36 -8.12
N ALA A 54 12.20 11.60 -8.43
CA ALA A 54 11.60 12.94 -8.43
C ALA A 54 11.70 13.62 -7.06
N ARG A 55 11.49 12.86 -5.98
CA ARG A 55 11.52 13.39 -4.61
C ARG A 55 12.92 13.76 -4.15
N LEU A 56 13.95 12.98 -4.55
CA LEU A 56 15.35 13.35 -4.33
C LEU A 56 15.68 14.66 -5.02
N GLN A 57 15.23 14.86 -6.25
CA GLN A 57 15.41 16.10 -6.99
C GLN A 57 14.75 17.31 -6.29
N MET A 58 13.58 17.10 -5.65
CA MET A 58 12.81 18.16 -5.00
C MET A 58 13.27 18.47 -3.58
N ALA A 59 13.62 17.49 -2.77
CA ALA A 59 13.94 17.67 -1.35
C ALA A 59 15.43 17.46 -1.02
N GLY A 60 16.19 16.88 -1.95
CA GLY A 60 17.59 16.53 -1.68
C GLY A 60 17.74 15.55 -0.51
N PRO A 61 18.77 15.72 0.33
CA PRO A 61 19.06 14.85 1.47
C PRO A 61 17.95 14.81 2.53
N ALA A 62 17.14 15.88 2.66
CA ALA A 62 16.01 15.93 3.60
C ALA A 62 14.97 14.83 3.36
N LEU A 63 14.94 14.24 2.16
CA LEU A 63 14.07 13.11 1.85
C LEU A 63 14.27 11.92 2.81
N ALA A 64 15.50 11.67 3.28
CA ALA A 64 15.77 10.63 4.27
C ALA A 64 14.99 10.82 5.57
N LEU A 65 14.89 12.07 6.05
CA LEU A 65 14.10 12.41 7.24
C LEU A 65 12.60 12.21 6.99
N VAL A 66 12.11 12.57 5.81
CA VAL A 66 10.70 12.36 5.44
C VAL A 66 10.36 10.86 5.44
N TYR A 67 11.24 10.01 4.87
CA TYR A 67 11.08 8.55 4.93
C TYR A 67 11.10 8.01 6.36
N LEU A 68 11.97 8.53 7.22
CA LEU A 68 12.04 8.13 8.64
C LEU A 68 10.72 8.44 9.36
N VAL A 69 10.22 9.67 9.23
CA VAL A 69 8.96 10.09 9.86
C VAL A 69 7.78 9.26 9.36
N CYS A 70 7.61 9.13 8.05
CA CYS A 70 6.56 8.29 7.46
C CYS A 70 6.68 6.83 7.91
N GLY A 71 7.91 6.32 8.03
CA GLY A 71 8.18 4.96 8.49
C GLY A 71 7.73 4.71 9.93
N ILE A 72 7.97 5.66 10.84
CA ILE A 72 7.52 5.58 12.24
C ILE A 72 5.99 5.49 12.29
N PHE A 73 5.27 6.35 11.56
CA PHE A 73 3.81 6.31 11.55
C PHE A 73 3.26 5.06 10.86
N SER A 74 3.90 4.60 9.77
CA SER A 74 3.57 3.33 9.12
C SER A 74 3.70 2.14 10.08
N PHE A 75 4.72 2.13 10.91
CA PHE A 75 4.87 1.13 11.97
C PHE A 75 3.72 1.18 12.99
N PHE A 76 3.31 2.37 13.44
CA PHE A 76 2.16 2.49 14.34
C PHE A 76 0.86 1.99 13.69
N ILE A 77 0.65 2.28 12.41
CA ILE A 77 -0.52 1.80 11.67
C ILE A 77 -0.51 0.27 11.56
N LEU A 78 0.65 -0.33 11.27
CA LEU A 78 0.81 -1.79 11.27
C LEU A 78 0.56 -2.42 12.63
N ARG A 79 1.01 -1.78 13.72
CA ARG A 79 0.73 -2.25 15.08
C ARG A 79 -0.77 -2.18 15.39
N ALA A 80 -1.44 -1.11 14.97
CA ALA A 80 -2.90 -0.98 15.11
C ALA A 80 -3.65 -2.07 14.32
N LEU A 81 -3.22 -2.31 13.07
CA LEU A 81 -3.77 -3.39 12.25
C LEU A 81 -3.54 -4.77 12.87
N GLY A 82 -2.35 -5.00 13.43
CA GLY A 82 -2.01 -6.26 14.11
C GLY A 82 -2.92 -6.55 15.30
N GLU A 83 -3.28 -5.54 16.11
CA GLU A 83 -4.29 -5.71 17.17
C GLU A 83 -5.65 -6.17 16.62
N LEU A 84 -6.09 -5.56 15.52
CA LEU A 84 -7.36 -5.89 14.87
C LEU A 84 -7.34 -7.31 14.28
N VAL A 85 -6.24 -7.69 13.63
CA VAL A 85 -6.06 -9.04 13.05
C VAL A 85 -6.07 -10.11 14.13
N LEU A 86 -5.39 -9.88 15.25
CA LEU A 86 -5.38 -10.87 16.36
C LEU A 86 -6.70 -10.89 17.13
N HIS A 87 -7.49 -9.82 17.08
CA HIS A 87 -8.87 -9.86 17.56
C HIS A 87 -9.73 -10.77 16.70
N ARG A 88 -9.62 -10.66 15.36
CA ARG A 88 -10.35 -11.50 14.40
C ARG A 88 -9.68 -11.46 13.01
N PRO A 89 -8.94 -12.51 12.61
CA PRO A 89 -8.39 -12.59 11.26
C PRO A 89 -9.49 -12.52 10.20
N SER A 90 -9.30 -11.68 9.16
CA SER A 90 -10.31 -11.42 8.14
C SER A 90 -9.70 -11.06 6.80
N SER A 91 -10.12 -11.72 5.72
CA SER A 91 -9.73 -11.36 4.35
C SER A 91 -10.33 -10.02 3.89
N GLY A 92 -11.43 -9.58 4.53
CA GLY A 92 -11.98 -8.24 4.37
C GLY A 92 -11.19 -7.17 5.13
N SER A 93 -10.19 -7.57 5.94
CA SER A 93 -9.27 -6.70 6.67
C SER A 93 -10.00 -5.56 7.39
N PHE A 94 -9.48 -4.34 7.31
CA PHE A 94 -10.03 -3.17 7.99
C PHE A 94 -11.45 -2.77 7.54
N VAL A 95 -11.93 -3.19 6.37
CA VAL A 95 -13.34 -2.99 5.97
C VAL A 95 -14.27 -3.83 6.86
N SER A 96 -13.87 -5.06 7.19
CA SER A 96 -14.59 -5.90 8.15
C SER A 96 -14.55 -5.32 9.56
N TYR A 97 -13.43 -4.73 9.98
CA TYR A 97 -13.31 -4.06 11.28
C TYR A 97 -14.10 -2.75 11.33
N ALA A 98 -14.11 -1.97 10.23
CA ALA A 98 -14.96 -0.79 10.13
C ALA A 98 -16.45 -1.15 10.27
N ARG A 99 -16.89 -2.26 9.67
CA ARG A 99 -18.25 -2.80 9.85
C ARG A 99 -18.53 -3.17 11.30
N GLU A 100 -17.59 -3.84 11.94
CA GLU A 100 -17.72 -4.33 13.31
C GLU A 100 -17.80 -3.19 14.34
N PHE A 101 -16.93 -2.19 14.23
CA PHE A 101 -16.73 -1.16 15.25
C PHE A 101 -17.36 0.19 14.94
N LEU A 102 -17.60 0.51 13.65
CA LEU A 102 -18.11 1.81 13.20
C LEU A 102 -19.44 1.71 12.42
N GLY A 103 -19.82 0.50 12.01
CA GLY A 103 -21.06 0.22 11.28
C GLY A 103 -20.89 0.28 9.76
N GLU A 104 -22.02 0.01 9.06
CA GLU A 104 -22.02 -0.24 7.62
C GLU A 104 -21.66 0.97 6.76
N LYS A 105 -22.03 2.18 7.18
CA LYS A 105 -21.65 3.40 6.46
C LYS A 105 -20.12 3.57 6.43
N ALA A 106 -19.49 3.32 7.57
CA ALA A 106 -18.03 3.40 7.67
C ALA A 106 -17.35 2.29 6.85
N ALA A 107 -17.88 1.07 6.88
CA ALA A 107 -17.36 -0.02 6.05
C ALA A 107 -17.51 0.27 4.55
N TYR A 108 -18.64 0.88 4.15
CA TYR A 108 -18.85 1.33 2.78
C TYR A 108 -17.79 2.35 2.34
N VAL A 109 -17.57 3.39 3.13
CA VAL A 109 -16.57 4.43 2.82
C VAL A 109 -15.16 3.83 2.82
N ALA A 110 -14.79 3.06 3.85
CA ALA A 110 -13.49 2.42 3.96
C ALA A 110 -13.19 1.52 2.75
N GLY A 111 -14.16 0.71 2.32
CA GLY A 111 -14.00 -0.20 1.21
C GLY A 111 -13.83 0.51 -0.13
N TRP A 112 -14.64 1.52 -0.42
CA TRP A 112 -14.53 2.27 -1.68
C TRP A 112 -13.27 3.15 -1.71
N MET A 113 -12.86 3.77 -0.60
CA MET A 113 -11.60 4.51 -0.54
C MET A 113 -10.39 3.58 -0.73
N TYR A 114 -10.44 2.36 -0.20
CA TYR A 114 -9.42 1.36 -0.47
C TYR A 114 -9.40 0.88 -1.92
N PHE A 115 -10.58 0.74 -2.52
CA PHE A 115 -10.68 0.46 -3.94
C PHE A 115 -10.06 1.59 -4.78
N VAL A 116 -10.34 2.87 -4.45
CA VAL A 116 -9.72 4.03 -5.11
C VAL A 116 -8.20 3.99 -4.96
N ASN A 117 -7.69 3.71 -3.75
CA ASN A 117 -6.24 3.53 -3.55
C ASN A 117 -5.66 2.53 -4.56
N TRP A 118 -6.16 1.30 -4.57
CA TRP A 118 -5.62 0.26 -5.44
C TRP A 118 -5.92 0.46 -6.93
N ALA A 119 -7.05 1.08 -7.25
CA ALA A 119 -7.37 1.44 -8.63
C ALA A 119 -6.33 2.44 -9.17
N MET A 120 -5.98 3.45 -8.40
CA MET A 120 -4.97 4.43 -8.79
C MET A 120 -3.56 3.84 -8.72
N THR A 121 -3.23 3.08 -7.67
CA THR A 121 -1.92 2.39 -7.56
C THR A 121 -1.66 1.46 -8.74
N GLY A 122 -2.66 0.71 -9.20
CA GLY A 122 -2.48 -0.14 -10.38
C GLY A 122 -2.22 0.66 -11.66
N ILE A 123 -2.83 1.84 -11.81
CA ILE A 123 -2.51 2.75 -12.92
C ILE A 123 -1.08 3.30 -12.80
N VAL A 124 -0.64 3.63 -11.59
CA VAL A 124 0.78 3.99 -11.32
C VAL A 124 1.72 2.86 -11.73
N ASP A 125 1.38 1.62 -11.36
CA ASP A 125 2.23 0.45 -11.61
C ASP A 125 2.36 0.13 -13.10
N ILE A 126 1.26 0.14 -13.88
CA ILE A 126 1.33 -0.10 -15.33
C ILE A 126 2.06 1.04 -16.06
N THR A 127 1.94 2.28 -15.56
CA THR A 127 2.69 3.42 -16.08
C THR A 127 4.19 3.26 -15.77
N ALA A 128 4.53 2.83 -14.56
CA ALA A 128 5.91 2.55 -14.18
C ALA A 128 6.54 1.46 -15.06
N VAL A 129 5.79 0.38 -15.36
CA VAL A 129 6.25 -0.66 -16.30
C VAL A 129 6.58 -0.04 -17.66
N ALA A 130 5.74 0.84 -18.18
CA ALA A 130 5.97 1.50 -19.47
C ALA A 130 7.24 2.36 -19.43
N LEU A 131 7.45 3.15 -18.37
CA LEU A 131 8.66 3.96 -18.18
C LEU A 131 9.93 3.08 -18.08
N TYR A 132 9.87 1.97 -17.36
CA TYR A 132 10.99 1.04 -17.25
C TYR A 132 11.32 0.34 -18.57
N MET A 133 10.32 0.05 -19.41
CA MET A 133 10.56 -0.51 -20.73
C MET A 133 11.25 0.48 -21.65
N HIS A 134 10.96 1.78 -21.55
CA HIS A 134 11.63 2.82 -22.32
C HIS A 134 13.08 3.09 -21.92
N TYR A 135 13.54 2.57 -20.77
CA TYR A 135 14.95 2.60 -20.38
C TYR A 135 15.85 1.99 -21.46
N TRP A 136 15.38 0.94 -22.14
CA TRP A 136 16.08 0.38 -23.27
C TRP A 136 15.67 1.11 -24.55
N GLY A 137 16.58 1.88 -25.13
CA GLY A 137 16.32 2.68 -26.33
C GLY A 137 15.74 1.90 -27.51
N ALA A 138 15.99 0.56 -27.57
CA ALA A 138 15.36 -0.32 -28.56
C ALA A 138 13.82 -0.32 -28.54
N PHE A 139 13.22 0.08 -27.42
CA PHE A 139 11.76 0.18 -27.25
C PHE A 139 11.24 1.64 -27.27
N GLY A 140 12.10 2.61 -27.59
CA GLY A 140 11.76 4.02 -27.52
C GLY A 140 10.59 4.43 -28.43
N ASP A 141 10.44 3.78 -29.57
CA ASP A 141 9.36 4.04 -30.54
C ASP A 141 8.04 3.33 -30.18
N VAL A 142 8.04 2.42 -29.20
CA VAL A 142 6.84 1.71 -28.79
C VAL A 142 6.03 2.56 -27.82
N PRO A 143 4.76 2.88 -28.13
CA PRO A 143 3.94 3.70 -27.24
C PRO A 143 3.79 3.10 -25.82
N GLN A 144 3.79 3.93 -24.79
CA GLN A 144 3.67 3.52 -23.39
C GLN A 144 2.46 2.64 -23.11
N TRP A 145 1.32 2.93 -23.74
CA TRP A 145 0.09 2.16 -23.56
C TRP A 145 0.21 0.69 -23.96
N VAL A 146 1.12 0.35 -24.88
CA VAL A 146 1.36 -1.05 -25.31
C VAL A 146 1.98 -1.85 -24.16
N PHE A 147 2.97 -1.29 -23.49
CA PHE A 147 3.59 -1.92 -22.32
C PHE A 147 2.64 -1.98 -21.13
N ALA A 148 1.85 -0.93 -20.91
CA ALA A 148 0.83 -0.88 -19.87
C ALA A 148 -0.22 -1.99 -20.09
N LEU A 149 -0.70 -2.16 -21.33
CA LEU A 149 -1.63 -3.23 -21.70
C LEU A 149 -1.01 -4.62 -21.54
N GLY A 150 0.25 -4.80 -21.94
CA GLY A 150 0.99 -6.05 -21.77
C GLY A 150 1.13 -6.45 -20.31
N ALA A 151 1.52 -5.52 -19.44
CA ALA A 151 1.59 -5.74 -18.01
C ALA A 151 0.24 -6.14 -17.41
N LEU A 152 -0.83 -5.44 -17.83
CA LEU A 152 -2.19 -5.72 -17.38
C LEU A 152 -2.65 -7.12 -17.81
N ALA A 153 -2.38 -7.53 -19.05
CA ALA A 153 -2.74 -8.84 -19.56
C ALA A 153 -2.01 -9.97 -18.80
N ILE A 154 -0.70 -9.81 -18.57
CA ILE A 154 0.11 -10.79 -17.83
C ILE A 154 -0.41 -10.94 -16.40
N VAL A 155 -0.44 -9.86 -15.63
CA VAL A 155 -0.77 -9.91 -14.20
C VAL A 155 -2.26 -10.24 -13.99
N GLY A 156 -3.15 -9.76 -14.87
CA GLY A 156 -4.56 -10.11 -14.83
C GLY A 156 -4.79 -11.61 -15.00
N THR A 157 -4.13 -12.23 -15.97
CA THR A 157 -4.20 -13.69 -16.19
C THR A 157 -3.69 -14.45 -14.98
N MET A 158 -2.56 -14.04 -14.41
CA MET A 158 -1.95 -14.68 -13.26
C MET A 158 -2.85 -14.67 -12.03
N ASN A 159 -3.53 -13.55 -11.76
CA ASN A 159 -4.45 -13.43 -10.63
C ASN A 159 -5.71 -14.31 -10.77
N MET A 160 -6.06 -14.71 -11.98
CA MET A 160 -7.23 -15.57 -12.24
C MET A 160 -6.97 -17.06 -11.96
N ILE A 161 -5.70 -17.48 -11.81
CA ILE A 161 -5.34 -18.90 -11.62
C ILE A 161 -5.66 -19.37 -10.20
N GLY A 162 -5.28 -18.62 -9.16
CA GLY A 162 -5.58 -18.98 -7.77
C GLY A 162 -4.62 -18.38 -6.75
N VAL A 163 -5.05 -18.40 -5.47
CA VAL A 163 -4.30 -17.79 -4.36
C VAL A 163 -2.91 -18.41 -4.13
N LYS A 164 -2.78 -19.71 -4.38
CA LYS A 164 -1.50 -20.41 -4.21
C LYS A 164 -0.46 -19.90 -5.22
N TRP A 165 -0.86 -19.71 -6.46
CA TRP A 165 -0.02 -19.13 -7.51
C TRP A 165 0.32 -17.67 -7.23
N PHE A 166 -0.68 -16.87 -6.84
CA PHE A 166 -0.44 -15.50 -6.39
C PHE A 166 0.64 -15.44 -5.31
N ALA A 167 0.48 -16.22 -4.23
CA ALA A 167 1.39 -16.21 -3.09
C ALA A 167 2.82 -16.67 -3.46
N GLU A 168 2.94 -17.66 -4.35
CA GLU A 168 4.27 -18.14 -4.79
C GLU A 168 4.98 -17.11 -5.68
N MET A 169 4.24 -16.47 -6.58
CA MET A 169 4.81 -15.42 -7.43
C MET A 169 5.20 -14.18 -6.62
N GLU A 170 4.35 -13.76 -5.70
CA GLU A 170 4.65 -12.64 -4.81
C GLU A 170 5.89 -12.94 -3.94
N PHE A 171 6.07 -14.20 -3.54
CA PHE A 171 7.29 -14.63 -2.86
C PHE A 171 8.55 -14.37 -3.71
N TRP A 172 8.56 -14.81 -4.97
CA TRP A 172 9.72 -14.65 -5.85
C TRP A 172 9.96 -13.18 -6.21
N PHE A 173 8.91 -12.42 -6.53
CA PHE A 173 9.03 -10.99 -6.78
C PHE A 173 9.57 -10.25 -5.55
N ALA A 174 9.07 -10.56 -4.36
CA ALA A 174 9.55 -9.96 -3.12
C ALA A 174 11.02 -10.31 -2.85
N LEU A 175 11.42 -11.56 -3.08
CA LEU A 175 12.79 -12.01 -2.91
C LEU A 175 13.75 -11.24 -3.82
N VAL A 176 13.41 -11.10 -5.10
CA VAL A 176 14.22 -10.34 -6.07
C VAL A 176 14.37 -8.88 -5.64
N LYS A 177 13.30 -8.23 -5.21
CA LYS A 177 13.32 -6.85 -4.71
C LYS A 177 14.23 -6.69 -3.49
N VAL A 178 14.11 -7.60 -2.52
CA VAL A 178 14.91 -7.57 -1.28
C VAL A 178 16.38 -7.79 -1.58
N LEU A 179 16.70 -8.77 -2.42
CA LEU A 179 18.08 -9.04 -2.82
C LEU A 179 18.70 -7.85 -3.56
N ALA A 180 17.93 -7.17 -4.42
CA ALA A 180 18.42 -5.99 -5.13
C ALA A 180 18.71 -4.80 -4.19
N ILE A 181 17.86 -4.56 -3.18
CA ILE A 181 18.14 -3.51 -2.20
C ILE A 181 19.33 -3.88 -1.33
N ILE A 182 19.45 -5.14 -0.91
CA ILE A 182 20.64 -5.61 -0.17
C ILE A 182 21.90 -5.45 -1.02
N ALA A 183 21.86 -5.84 -2.29
CA ALA A 183 22.97 -5.64 -3.20
C ALA A 183 23.34 -4.15 -3.34
N PHE A 184 22.32 -3.28 -3.47
CA PHE A 184 22.54 -1.83 -3.50
C PHE A 184 23.22 -1.33 -2.21
N LEU A 185 22.70 -1.73 -1.04
CA LEU A 185 23.26 -1.32 0.26
C LEU A 185 24.71 -1.80 0.43
N VAL A 186 25.00 -3.04 0.06
CA VAL A 186 26.35 -3.61 0.16
C VAL A 186 27.29 -2.92 -0.82
N VAL A 187 26.95 -2.90 -2.11
CA VAL A 187 27.80 -2.29 -3.15
C VAL A 187 27.99 -0.79 -2.91
N GLY A 188 26.91 -0.07 -2.59
CA GLY A 188 26.98 1.35 -2.31
C GLY A 188 27.83 1.67 -1.06
N THR A 189 27.71 0.88 0.00
CA THR A 189 28.55 1.05 1.20
C THR A 189 30.01 0.78 0.93
N ILE A 190 30.34 -0.30 0.19
CA ILE A 190 31.72 -0.60 -0.23
C ILE A 190 32.27 0.53 -1.10
N PHE A 191 31.46 1.03 -2.03
CA PHE A 191 31.85 2.10 -2.94
C PHE A 191 32.12 3.41 -2.17
N LEU A 192 31.21 3.78 -1.26
CA LEU A 192 31.38 4.92 -0.36
C LEU A 192 32.64 4.79 0.51
N GLY A 193 32.86 3.61 1.12
CA GLY A 193 34.03 3.34 1.97
C GLY A 193 35.36 3.29 1.18
N SER A 194 35.32 3.01 -0.12
CA SER A 194 36.53 2.97 -0.96
C SER A 194 37.04 4.35 -1.35
N GLY A 195 36.23 5.42 -1.14
CA GLY A 195 36.56 6.79 -1.56
C GLY A 195 36.70 7.00 -3.07
N LYS A 196 36.34 6.00 -3.89
CA LYS A 196 36.41 6.11 -5.34
C LYS A 196 35.36 7.11 -5.86
N PRO A 197 35.71 7.94 -6.83
CA PRO A 197 34.73 8.84 -7.45
C PRO A 197 33.71 8.03 -8.25
N LEU A 198 32.47 8.50 -8.26
CA LEU A 198 31.38 7.96 -9.05
C LEU A 198 30.94 9.03 -10.04
N ASP A 199 30.97 8.71 -11.33
CA ASP A 199 30.61 9.66 -12.40
C ASP A 199 31.38 11.02 -12.31
N GLY A 200 32.66 10.95 -11.95
CA GLY A 200 33.52 12.13 -11.78
C GLY A 200 33.35 12.88 -10.45
N ASN A 201 32.40 12.52 -9.61
CA ASN A 201 32.18 13.14 -8.30
C ASN A 201 32.78 12.27 -7.20
N ALA A 202 33.49 12.87 -6.25
CA ALA A 202 33.87 12.17 -5.03
C ALA A 202 32.62 11.82 -4.20
N THR A 203 32.59 10.64 -3.57
CA THR A 203 31.47 10.19 -2.73
C THR A 203 31.66 10.61 -1.28
N GLY A 204 30.57 10.92 -0.58
CA GLY A 204 30.61 11.25 0.84
C GLY A 204 29.73 12.42 1.27
N PHE A 205 29.91 12.84 2.52
CA PHE A 205 29.08 13.90 3.12
C PHE A 205 29.24 15.27 2.45
N HIS A 206 30.38 15.55 1.80
CA HIS A 206 30.59 16.79 1.03
C HIS A 206 29.55 16.94 -0.10
N LEU A 207 29.02 15.83 -0.67
CA LEU A 207 27.94 15.94 -1.67
C LEU A 207 26.69 16.63 -1.11
N ILE A 208 26.47 16.57 0.20
CA ILE A 208 25.38 17.28 0.88
C ILE A 208 25.74 18.77 1.02
N THR A 209 26.92 19.07 1.55
CA THR A 209 27.35 20.46 1.81
C THR A 209 27.53 21.26 0.53
N ASP A 210 28.12 20.64 -0.49
CA ASP A 210 28.48 21.30 -1.77
C ASP A 210 27.25 21.52 -2.66
N ASN A 211 26.15 20.81 -2.39
CA ASN A 211 24.89 20.91 -3.17
C ASN A 211 23.75 21.56 -2.36
N GLY A 212 24.04 22.57 -1.55
CA GLY A 212 23.02 23.37 -0.86
C GLY A 212 22.61 22.86 0.53
N GLY A 213 23.37 21.92 1.09
CA GLY A 213 23.15 21.40 2.45
C GLY A 213 22.01 20.40 2.55
N PHE A 214 21.53 20.18 3.77
CA PHE A 214 20.50 19.15 4.06
C PHE A 214 19.12 19.53 3.51
N PHE A 215 18.79 20.81 3.45
CA PHE A 215 17.53 21.36 2.91
C PHE A 215 17.81 22.32 1.73
N PRO A 216 18.25 21.84 0.57
CA PRO A 216 18.69 22.70 -0.53
C PRO A 216 17.61 23.63 -1.06
N HIS A 217 16.34 23.27 -0.91
CA HIS A 217 15.17 24.07 -1.31
C HIS A 217 14.36 24.57 -0.12
N GLY A 218 14.91 24.48 1.11
CA GLY A 218 14.21 24.82 2.34
C GLY A 218 13.35 23.70 2.90
N LEU A 219 12.69 23.97 4.02
CA LEU A 219 11.92 22.95 4.77
C LEU A 219 10.57 22.63 4.08
N LEU A 220 9.88 23.62 3.53
CA LEU A 220 8.52 23.44 3.00
C LEU A 220 8.45 22.41 1.86
N PRO A 221 9.33 22.41 0.85
CA PRO A 221 9.35 21.39 -0.18
C PRO A 221 9.53 19.96 0.40
N ALA A 222 10.37 19.79 1.41
CA ALA A 222 10.54 18.50 2.08
C ALA A 222 9.25 18.04 2.78
N LEU A 223 8.55 18.95 3.49
CA LEU A 223 7.30 18.65 4.17
C LEU A 223 6.17 18.28 3.18
N VAL A 224 6.08 18.98 2.07
CA VAL A 224 5.06 18.74 1.05
C VAL A 224 5.19 17.35 0.44
N LEU A 225 6.41 16.81 0.34
CA LEU A 225 6.65 15.47 -0.21
C LEU A 225 6.19 14.31 0.69
N VAL A 226 5.79 14.57 1.94
CA VAL A 226 5.32 13.53 2.88
C VAL A 226 4.21 12.69 2.25
N GLN A 227 3.26 13.28 1.52
CA GLN A 227 2.20 12.55 0.81
C GLN A 227 2.73 11.49 -0.16
N GLY A 228 3.70 11.86 -0.97
CA GLY A 228 4.30 10.95 -1.93
C GLY A 228 5.16 9.87 -1.27
N VAL A 229 5.76 10.16 -0.12
CA VAL A 229 6.47 9.17 0.70
C VAL A 229 5.48 8.25 1.42
N VAL A 230 4.31 8.73 1.86
CA VAL A 230 3.22 7.88 2.35
C VAL A 230 2.84 6.83 1.30
N PHE A 231 2.77 7.22 0.02
CA PHE A 231 2.54 6.26 -1.08
C PHE A 231 3.65 5.19 -1.16
N ALA A 232 4.91 5.54 -0.88
CA ALA A 232 5.99 4.55 -0.87
C ALA A 232 5.83 3.47 0.21
N PHE A 233 5.05 3.74 1.26
CA PHE A 233 4.65 2.79 2.30
C PHE A 233 3.27 2.15 2.04
N ALA A 234 2.62 2.43 0.92
CA ALA A 234 1.39 1.75 0.53
C ALA A 234 1.59 0.23 0.53
N SER A 235 0.49 -0.50 0.67
CA SER A 235 0.48 -1.97 0.69
C SER A 235 0.97 -2.61 2.00
N ILE A 236 1.42 -1.85 3.00
CA ILE A 236 1.75 -2.43 4.31
C ILE A 236 0.54 -3.14 4.94
N GLU A 237 -0.67 -2.66 4.67
CA GLU A 237 -1.93 -3.23 5.15
C GLU A 237 -2.30 -4.58 4.50
N LEU A 238 -1.61 -5.00 3.44
CA LEU A 238 -1.80 -6.32 2.81
C LEU A 238 -1.63 -7.48 3.79
N VAL A 239 -0.79 -7.31 4.81
CA VAL A 239 -0.63 -8.30 5.87
C VAL A 239 -1.96 -8.59 6.58
N GLY A 240 -2.84 -7.57 6.69
CA GLY A 240 -4.18 -7.72 7.25
C GLY A 240 -5.11 -8.52 6.33
N THR A 241 -5.07 -8.26 5.02
CA THR A 241 -5.87 -9.02 4.03
C THR A 241 -5.39 -10.47 3.94
N ALA A 242 -4.07 -10.68 3.89
CA ALA A 242 -3.47 -12.01 3.85
C ALA A 242 -3.74 -12.84 5.12
N ALA A 243 -3.94 -12.19 6.27
CA ALA A 243 -4.19 -12.85 7.55
C ALA A 243 -5.43 -13.76 7.52
N GLY A 244 -6.47 -13.42 6.74
CA GLY A 244 -7.65 -14.26 6.55
C GLY A 244 -7.39 -15.59 5.84
N GLU A 245 -6.29 -15.68 5.07
CA GLU A 245 -5.87 -16.86 4.32
C GLU A 245 -4.59 -17.51 4.91
N CYS A 246 -4.11 -17.03 6.07
CA CYS A 246 -2.99 -17.61 6.80
C CYS A 246 -3.40 -18.90 7.53
N LYS A 247 -2.47 -19.85 7.61
CA LYS A 247 -2.63 -21.07 8.41
C LYS A 247 -2.65 -20.79 9.91
N ASP A 248 -1.77 -19.90 10.36
CA ASP A 248 -1.61 -19.47 11.77
C ASP A 248 -1.36 -17.96 11.86
N PRO A 249 -2.43 -17.14 11.83
CA PRO A 249 -2.30 -15.69 11.90
C PRO A 249 -1.70 -15.19 13.22
N GLU A 250 -1.97 -15.89 14.34
CA GLU A 250 -1.56 -15.46 15.67
C GLU A 250 -0.04 -15.42 15.86
N SER A 251 0.69 -16.36 15.23
CA SER A 251 2.15 -16.36 15.28
C SER A 251 2.78 -15.63 14.11
N MET A 252 2.19 -15.71 12.91
CA MET A 252 2.78 -15.18 11.67
C MET A 252 2.69 -13.67 11.57
N VAL A 253 1.54 -13.07 11.91
CA VAL A 253 1.31 -11.64 11.75
C VAL A 253 2.17 -10.78 12.68
N PRO A 254 2.31 -11.10 13.99
CA PRO A 254 3.22 -10.35 14.87
C PRO A 254 4.68 -10.38 14.40
N LYS A 255 5.18 -11.54 13.94
CA LYS A 255 6.54 -11.68 13.41
C LYS A 255 6.73 -10.82 12.15
N ALA A 256 5.76 -10.83 11.23
CA ALA A 256 5.78 -10.02 10.04
C ALA A 256 5.84 -8.51 10.37
N ILE A 257 4.98 -8.04 11.28
CA ILE A 257 4.92 -6.63 11.67
C ILE A 257 6.18 -6.19 12.42
N ASN A 258 6.69 -6.98 13.37
CA ASN A 258 7.88 -6.62 14.13
C ASN A 258 9.13 -6.49 13.25
N SER A 259 9.21 -7.25 12.17
CA SER A 259 10.34 -7.16 11.23
C SER A 259 10.30 -5.90 10.36
N VAL A 260 9.16 -5.18 10.30
CA VAL A 260 9.00 -3.97 9.49
C VAL A 260 9.91 -2.83 9.97
N ILE A 261 10.19 -2.71 11.27
CA ILE A 261 11.09 -1.67 11.81
C ILE A 261 12.45 -1.71 11.11
N TRP A 262 13.08 -2.90 11.06
CA TRP A 262 14.38 -3.09 10.41
C TRP A 262 14.32 -2.81 8.91
N ARG A 263 13.20 -3.16 8.27
CA ARG A 263 12.99 -2.90 6.84
C ARG A 263 12.91 -1.41 6.55
N ILE A 264 12.11 -0.67 7.34
CA ILE A 264 11.99 0.78 7.20
C ILE A 264 13.35 1.43 7.41
N GLY A 265 14.03 1.12 8.52
CA GLY A 265 15.34 1.69 8.82
C GLY A 265 16.37 1.41 7.73
N LEU A 266 16.49 0.15 7.32
CA LEU A 266 17.54 -0.28 6.40
C LEU A 266 17.17 -0.05 4.93
N PHE A 267 16.00 -0.52 4.50
CA PHE A 267 15.66 -0.52 3.07
C PHE A 267 15.13 0.80 2.56
N TYR A 268 14.48 1.60 3.39
CA TYR A 268 13.98 2.92 2.99
C TYR A 268 14.96 4.02 3.37
N VAL A 269 15.12 4.26 4.66
CA VAL A 269 15.97 5.35 5.16
C VAL A 269 17.43 5.13 4.77
N GLY A 270 17.97 3.93 5.01
CA GLY A 270 19.35 3.58 4.65
C GLY A 270 19.62 3.70 3.16
N SER A 271 18.69 3.27 2.31
CA SER A 271 18.85 3.42 0.85
C SER A 271 18.86 4.88 0.42
N VAL A 272 17.95 5.71 0.94
CA VAL A 272 17.90 7.14 0.60
C VAL A 272 19.14 7.87 1.11
N VAL A 273 19.59 7.58 2.32
CA VAL A 273 20.84 8.14 2.87
C VAL A 273 22.02 7.76 1.97
N LEU A 274 22.12 6.49 1.57
CA LEU A 274 23.22 6.03 0.72
C LEU A 274 23.17 6.65 -0.66
N LEU A 275 21.97 6.82 -1.27
CA LEU A 275 21.82 7.48 -2.57
C LEU A 275 22.37 8.91 -2.55
N VAL A 276 22.09 9.70 -1.50
CA VAL A 276 22.57 11.09 -1.42
C VAL A 276 24.06 11.22 -1.05
N LEU A 277 24.66 10.17 -0.53
CA LEU A 277 26.09 10.10 -0.26
C LEU A 277 26.92 9.57 -1.44
N LEU A 278 26.29 8.90 -2.40
CA LEU A 278 26.93 8.30 -3.58
C LEU A 278 26.88 9.23 -4.79
N LEU A 279 25.81 9.97 -4.99
CA LEU A 279 25.64 10.90 -6.09
C LEU A 279 24.99 12.19 -5.56
N PRO A 280 25.32 13.36 -6.17
CA PRO A 280 24.62 14.60 -5.86
C PRO A 280 23.12 14.40 -6.16
N TRP A 281 22.24 14.98 -5.33
CA TRP A 281 20.80 14.83 -5.50
C TRP A 281 20.31 15.35 -6.87
N THR A 282 21.06 16.26 -7.49
CA THR A 282 20.81 16.78 -8.85
C THR A 282 20.99 15.75 -9.97
N ALA A 283 21.66 14.63 -9.69
CA ALA A 283 21.83 13.54 -10.66
C ALA A 283 20.58 12.67 -10.83
N TYR A 284 19.62 12.77 -9.90
CA TYR A 284 18.38 11.99 -9.96
C TYR A 284 17.30 12.77 -10.70
N GLN A 285 16.45 12.04 -11.43
CA GLN A 285 15.42 12.63 -12.28
C GLN A 285 14.05 11.97 -12.08
N ALA A 286 12.99 12.72 -12.31
CA ALA A 286 11.63 12.18 -12.39
C ALA A 286 11.53 11.14 -13.52
N GLY A 287 10.74 10.09 -13.32
CA GLY A 287 10.55 9.03 -14.31
C GLY A 287 11.70 8.03 -14.40
N GLN A 288 12.76 8.19 -13.59
CA GLN A 288 13.88 7.25 -13.51
C GLN A 288 14.07 6.71 -12.10
N SER A 289 14.43 5.43 -12.00
CA SER A 289 14.76 4.83 -10.72
C SER A 289 16.14 5.29 -10.24
N PRO A 290 16.26 5.88 -9.03
CA PRO A 290 17.56 6.29 -8.50
C PRO A 290 18.52 5.10 -8.31
N PHE A 291 18.00 3.91 -8.08
CA PHE A 291 18.79 2.68 -8.00
C PHE A 291 19.39 2.32 -9.36
N VAL A 292 18.58 2.40 -10.42
CA VAL A 292 19.07 2.18 -11.80
C VAL A 292 20.11 3.23 -12.16
N THR A 293 19.88 4.50 -11.82
CA THR A 293 20.83 5.60 -12.03
C THR A 293 22.17 5.30 -11.38
N PHE A 294 22.19 4.88 -10.11
CA PHE A 294 23.43 4.50 -9.41
C PHE A 294 24.15 3.35 -10.11
N PHE A 295 23.47 2.24 -10.36
CA PHE A 295 24.10 1.07 -10.98
C PHE A 295 24.61 1.36 -12.38
N SER A 296 23.92 2.17 -13.17
CA SER A 296 24.35 2.56 -14.51
C SER A 296 25.67 3.36 -14.53
N LYS A 297 25.98 4.05 -13.41
CA LYS A 297 27.16 4.90 -13.26
C LYS A 297 28.39 4.14 -12.68
N LEU A 298 28.23 2.86 -12.31
CA LEU A 298 29.34 2.05 -11.79
C LEU A 298 30.39 1.66 -12.84
N GLY A 299 30.13 1.89 -14.12
CA GLY A 299 31.01 1.50 -15.20
C GLY A 299 31.04 -0.01 -15.50
N VAL A 300 30.15 -0.79 -14.91
CA VAL A 300 29.98 -2.23 -15.16
C VAL A 300 28.95 -2.44 -16.26
N PRO A 301 29.31 -3.08 -17.38
CA PRO A 301 28.38 -3.31 -18.48
C PRO A 301 27.10 -4.01 -18.03
N TYR A 302 25.96 -3.57 -18.54
CA TYR A 302 24.62 -4.15 -18.34
C TYR A 302 24.08 -4.14 -16.90
N ILE A 303 24.83 -3.73 -15.87
CA ILE A 303 24.36 -3.78 -14.47
C ILE A 303 23.15 -2.87 -14.25
N GLY A 304 23.10 -1.71 -14.90
CA GLY A 304 21.92 -0.84 -14.89
C GLY A 304 20.69 -1.51 -15.50
N SER A 305 20.87 -2.25 -16.60
CA SER A 305 19.78 -3.04 -17.22
C SER A 305 19.29 -4.17 -16.31
N VAL A 306 20.19 -4.85 -15.61
CA VAL A 306 19.80 -5.87 -14.61
C VAL A 306 18.95 -5.23 -13.50
N MET A 307 19.39 -4.09 -12.98
CA MET A 307 18.63 -3.36 -11.96
C MET A 307 17.30 -2.87 -12.50
N ASN A 308 17.23 -2.43 -13.76
CA ASN A 308 15.99 -2.02 -14.39
C ASN A 308 14.98 -3.18 -14.53
N ILE A 309 15.43 -4.40 -14.83
CA ILE A 309 14.57 -5.59 -14.80
C ILE A 309 14.03 -5.83 -13.38
N VAL A 310 14.85 -5.66 -12.35
CA VAL A 310 14.40 -5.83 -10.96
C VAL A 310 13.29 -4.83 -10.61
N VAL A 311 13.47 -3.54 -10.90
CA VAL A 311 12.46 -2.54 -10.59
C VAL A 311 11.19 -2.71 -11.42
N LEU A 312 11.30 -3.23 -12.65
CA LEU A 312 10.16 -3.62 -13.46
C LEU A 312 9.38 -4.77 -12.79
N THR A 313 10.05 -5.79 -12.25
CA THR A 313 9.37 -6.86 -11.50
C THR A 313 8.71 -6.33 -10.23
N ALA A 314 9.24 -5.26 -9.63
CA ALA A 314 8.62 -4.63 -8.47
C ALA A 314 7.27 -3.96 -8.81
N ALA A 315 7.16 -3.32 -9.98
CA ALA A 315 5.90 -2.76 -10.46
C ALA A 315 4.87 -3.87 -10.76
N LEU A 316 5.30 -4.96 -11.41
CA LEU A 316 4.43 -6.12 -11.67
C LEU A 316 3.94 -6.79 -10.38
N SER A 317 4.79 -6.88 -9.36
CA SER A 317 4.44 -7.41 -8.03
C SER A 317 3.39 -6.53 -7.34
N SER A 318 3.57 -5.21 -7.36
CA SER A 318 2.62 -4.26 -6.79
C SER A 318 1.25 -4.38 -7.47
N LEU A 319 1.21 -4.40 -8.81
CA LEU A 319 0.02 -4.61 -9.61
C LEU A 319 -0.69 -5.93 -9.27
N ASN A 320 0.09 -7.02 -9.12
CA ASN A 320 -0.40 -8.34 -8.72
C ASN A 320 -1.07 -8.32 -7.34
N SER A 321 -0.44 -7.67 -6.37
CA SER A 321 -0.95 -7.50 -5.01
C SER A 321 -2.22 -6.64 -4.96
N GLY A 322 -2.31 -5.62 -5.81
CA GLY A 322 -3.49 -4.78 -5.96
C GLY A 322 -4.71 -5.55 -6.43
N LEU A 323 -4.57 -6.35 -7.50
CA LEU A 323 -5.64 -7.22 -8.00
C LEU A 323 -6.08 -8.26 -6.97
N TYR A 324 -5.11 -8.86 -6.27
CA TYR A 324 -5.39 -9.79 -5.18
C TYR A 324 -6.25 -9.14 -4.10
N SER A 325 -5.86 -7.96 -3.63
CA SER A 325 -6.50 -7.27 -2.52
C SER A 325 -7.88 -6.73 -2.88
N THR A 326 -8.01 -6.07 -4.04
CA THR A 326 -9.29 -5.51 -4.50
C THR A 326 -10.33 -6.58 -4.73
N GLY A 327 -9.96 -7.73 -5.30
CA GLY A 327 -10.89 -8.85 -5.48
C GLY A 327 -11.54 -9.28 -4.16
N ARG A 328 -10.78 -9.33 -3.07
CA ARG A 328 -11.26 -9.75 -1.75
C ARG A 328 -12.10 -8.68 -1.07
N ILE A 329 -11.65 -7.44 -1.12
CA ILE A 329 -12.37 -6.32 -0.53
C ILE A 329 -13.71 -6.09 -1.24
N LEU A 330 -13.74 -6.08 -2.58
CA LEU A 330 -14.98 -5.94 -3.35
C LEU A 330 -15.97 -7.08 -3.08
N ARG A 331 -15.45 -8.31 -2.93
CA ARG A 331 -16.30 -9.44 -2.52
C ARG A 331 -16.88 -9.23 -1.13
N SER A 332 -16.06 -8.88 -0.13
CA SER A 332 -16.50 -8.60 1.23
C SER A 332 -17.56 -7.50 1.26
N MET A 333 -17.36 -6.43 0.50
CA MET A 333 -18.33 -5.34 0.35
C MET A 333 -19.64 -5.83 -0.31
N SER A 334 -19.55 -6.65 -1.35
CA SER A 334 -20.69 -7.20 -2.05
C SER A 334 -21.52 -8.11 -1.15
N MET A 335 -20.87 -8.96 -0.34
CA MET A 335 -21.53 -9.80 0.66
C MET A 335 -22.24 -8.95 1.73
N GLY A 336 -21.65 -7.85 2.17
CA GLY A 336 -22.28 -6.88 3.09
C GLY A 336 -23.30 -5.95 2.43
N GLY A 337 -23.56 -6.07 1.11
CA GLY A 337 -24.51 -5.24 0.38
C GLY A 337 -23.97 -3.91 -0.12
N SER A 338 -22.73 -3.55 0.21
CA SER A 338 -22.10 -2.25 -0.07
C SER A 338 -21.49 -2.14 -1.49
N ALA A 339 -21.41 -3.25 -2.24
CA ALA A 339 -20.97 -3.30 -3.64
C ALA A 339 -21.95 -4.13 -4.49
N PRO A 340 -21.93 -4.02 -5.83
CA PRO A 340 -22.79 -4.79 -6.72
C PRO A 340 -22.74 -6.31 -6.45
N LYS A 341 -23.89 -6.99 -6.54
CA LYS A 341 -24.00 -8.43 -6.20
C LYS A 341 -23.08 -9.33 -7.02
N PHE A 342 -22.81 -8.98 -8.29
CA PHE A 342 -21.96 -9.80 -9.14
C PHE A 342 -20.52 -9.91 -8.63
N MET A 343 -20.05 -8.90 -7.84
CA MET A 343 -18.70 -8.89 -7.28
C MET A 343 -18.49 -9.96 -6.16
N SER A 344 -19.57 -10.59 -5.69
CA SER A 344 -19.47 -11.73 -4.74
C SER A 344 -19.06 -13.04 -5.39
N LYS A 345 -19.12 -13.14 -6.73
CA LYS A 345 -18.88 -14.38 -7.46
C LYS A 345 -17.43 -14.84 -7.34
N MET A 346 -17.27 -16.14 -7.09
CA MET A 346 -15.98 -16.82 -7.03
C MET A 346 -15.87 -17.87 -8.13
N SER A 347 -14.63 -18.14 -8.57
CA SER A 347 -14.31 -19.24 -9.46
C SER A 347 -14.27 -20.59 -8.69
N ARG A 348 -14.16 -21.70 -9.43
CA ARG A 348 -13.95 -23.05 -8.86
C ARG A 348 -12.62 -23.14 -8.06
N HIS A 349 -11.68 -22.26 -8.33
CA HIS A 349 -10.38 -22.16 -7.63
C HIS A 349 -10.40 -21.18 -6.46
N HIS A 350 -11.58 -20.81 -5.95
CA HIS A 350 -11.76 -19.87 -4.84
C HIS A 350 -11.16 -18.47 -5.08
N VAL A 351 -11.13 -18.04 -6.35
CA VAL A 351 -10.71 -16.69 -6.76
C VAL A 351 -11.94 -15.80 -6.90
N PRO A 352 -11.97 -14.61 -6.27
CA PRO A 352 -13.04 -13.64 -6.42
C PRO A 352 -12.95 -12.91 -7.78
N TYR A 353 -13.10 -13.68 -8.87
CA TYR A 353 -12.81 -13.25 -10.24
C TYR A 353 -13.61 -12.02 -10.68
N ALA A 354 -14.84 -11.88 -10.21
CA ALA A 354 -15.69 -10.76 -10.63
C ALA A 354 -15.20 -9.43 -10.08
N GLY A 355 -14.68 -9.40 -8.83
CA GLY A 355 -14.02 -8.23 -8.27
C GLY A 355 -12.71 -7.90 -8.97
N ILE A 356 -11.93 -8.93 -9.33
CA ILE A 356 -10.69 -8.77 -10.11
C ILE A 356 -11.01 -8.18 -11.49
N LEU A 357 -11.99 -8.71 -12.23
CA LEU A 357 -12.40 -8.19 -13.53
C LEU A 357 -12.91 -6.74 -13.45
N ALA A 358 -13.64 -6.38 -12.40
CA ALA A 358 -14.06 -4.99 -12.17
C ALA A 358 -12.85 -4.06 -11.97
N THR A 359 -11.82 -4.51 -11.26
CA THR A 359 -10.57 -3.76 -11.08
C THR A 359 -9.79 -3.65 -12.38
N LEU A 360 -9.68 -4.74 -13.14
CA LEU A 360 -9.04 -4.75 -14.46
C LEU A 360 -9.71 -3.77 -15.43
N ALA A 361 -11.04 -3.66 -15.40
CA ALA A 361 -11.76 -2.68 -16.21
C ALA A 361 -11.36 -1.23 -15.89
N VAL A 362 -11.12 -0.92 -14.60
CA VAL A 362 -10.59 0.40 -14.20
C VAL A 362 -9.14 0.58 -14.68
N TYR A 363 -8.32 -0.47 -14.62
CA TYR A 363 -6.94 -0.39 -15.11
C TYR A 363 -6.85 -0.16 -16.62
N VAL A 364 -7.82 -0.64 -17.41
CA VAL A 364 -7.93 -0.32 -18.84
C VAL A 364 -8.08 1.19 -19.05
N VAL A 365 -8.78 1.90 -18.15
CA VAL A 365 -8.82 3.37 -18.18
C VAL A 365 -7.41 3.94 -18.00
N GLY A 366 -6.59 3.34 -17.13
CA GLY A 366 -5.18 3.71 -16.95
C GLY A 366 -4.35 3.50 -18.22
N VAL A 367 -4.58 2.41 -18.96
CA VAL A 367 -3.94 2.19 -20.27
C VAL A 367 -4.30 3.33 -21.24
N PHE A 368 -5.57 3.74 -21.24
CA PHE A 368 -6.05 4.84 -22.07
C PHE A 368 -5.45 6.19 -21.65
N LEU A 369 -5.28 6.43 -20.35
CA LEU A 369 -4.58 7.61 -19.84
C LEU A 369 -3.10 7.64 -20.30
N ASN A 370 -2.43 6.50 -20.33
CA ASN A 370 -1.07 6.38 -20.86
C ASN A 370 -0.98 6.66 -22.38
N TYR A 371 -2.09 6.55 -23.09
CA TYR A 371 -2.20 6.98 -24.47
C TYR A 371 -2.40 8.49 -24.62
N LEU A 372 -3.27 9.10 -23.78
CA LEU A 372 -3.65 10.51 -23.87
C LEU A 372 -2.63 11.47 -23.27
N VAL A 373 -2.11 11.16 -22.07
CA VAL A 373 -1.25 12.06 -21.27
C VAL A 373 -0.07 11.30 -20.65
N PRO A 374 0.77 10.66 -21.45
CA PRO A 374 1.77 9.70 -20.95
C PRO A 374 2.76 10.30 -19.95
N SER A 375 3.12 11.56 -20.10
CA SER A 375 4.11 12.24 -19.25
C SER A 375 3.60 12.63 -17.85
N GLN A 376 2.30 12.66 -17.63
CA GLN A 376 1.67 13.18 -16.41
C GLN A 376 0.94 12.12 -15.59
N VAL A 377 0.63 10.96 -16.20
CA VAL A 377 -0.21 9.92 -15.57
C VAL A 377 0.33 9.50 -14.22
N PHE A 378 1.64 9.24 -14.14
CA PHE A 378 2.28 8.70 -12.93
C PHE A 378 2.02 9.60 -11.70
N GLU A 379 2.32 10.90 -11.80
CA GLU A 379 2.20 11.82 -10.66
C GLU A 379 0.73 12.12 -10.30
N ILE A 380 -0.15 12.30 -11.30
CA ILE A 380 -1.57 12.58 -11.05
C ILE A 380 -2.23 11.43 -10.30
N VAL A 381 -2.08 10.19 -10.78
CA VAL A 381 -2.75 9.04 -10.17
C VAL A 381 -2.12 8.63 -8.84
N LEU A 382 -0.81 8.84 -8.66
CA LEU A 382 -0.11 8.63 -7.40
C LEU A 382 -0.69 9.49 -6.28
N ASN A 383 -0.93 10.76 -6.57
CA ASN A 383 -1.48 11.69 -5.58
C ASN A 383 -2.91 11.32 -5.19
N VAL A 384 -3.76 10.91 -6.14
CA VAL A 384 -5.12 10.42 -5.84
C VAL A 384 -5.08 9.11 -5.05
N ALA A 385 -4.15 8.20 -5.34
CA ALA A 385 -3.95 6.98 -4.57
C ALA A 385 -3.66 7.29 -3.09
N SER A 386 -2.86 8.33 -2.83
CA SER A 386 -2.50 8.74 -1.46
C SER A 386 -3.71 9.10 -0.61
N LEU A 387 -4.77 9.69 -1.17
CA LEU A 387 -6.04 9.93 -0.44
C LEU A 387 -6.66 8.62 0.06
N GLY A 388 -6.70 7.60 -0.80
CA GLY A 388 -7.22 6.28 -0.44
C GLY A 388 -6.40 5.60 0.64
N ILE A 389 -5.07 5.76 0.61
CA ILE A 389 -4.15 5.23 1.65
C ILE A 389 -4.43 5.91 2.98
N ILE A 390 -4.46 7.25 3.02
CA ILE A 390 -4.70 8.03 4.23
C ILE A 390 -6.04 7.67 4.85
N ALA A 391 -7.11 7.56 4.04
CA ALA A 391 -8.42 7.13 4.50
C ALA A 391 -8.38 5.73 5.12
N SER A 392 -7.77 4.76 4.43
CA SER A 392 -7.65 3.36 4.89
C SER A 392 -6.89 3.26 6.21
N TRP A 393 -5.77 3.97 6.32
CA TRP A 393 -4.95 4.01 7.53
C TRP A 393 -5.68 4.70 8.68
N GLY A 394 -6.44 5.77 8.40
CA GLY A 394 -7.32 6.41 9.38
C GLY A 394 -8.37 5.45 9.93
N PHE A 395 -9.04 4.67 9.07
CA PHE A 395 -10.00 3.65 9.51
C PHE A 395 -9.34 2.57 10.36
N ILE A 396 -8.13 2.09 10.03
CA ILE A 396 -7.39 1.12 10.84
C ILE A 396 -7.18 1.66 12.26
N VAL A 397 -6.67 2.89 12.39
CA VAL A 397 -6.37 3.49 13.70
C VAL A 397 -7.65 3.73 14.51
N VAL A 398 -8.71 4.26 13.89
CA VAL A 398 -9.99 4.49 14.58
C VAL A 398 -10.63 3.17 15.03
N CYS A 399 -10.60 2.12 14.20
CA CYS A 399 -11.08 0.79 14.59
C CYS A 399 -10.29 0.20 15.75
N GLN A 400 -8.96 0.37 15.77
CA GLN A 400 -8.11 -0.06 16.88
C GLN A 400 -8.46 0.66 18.19
N MET A 401 -8.71 1.97 18.14
CA MET A 401 -9.16 2.73 19.32
C MET A 401 -10.51 2.22 19.84
N ARG A 402 -11.44 1.88 18.93
CA ARG A 402 -12.74 1.29 19.29
C ARG A 402 -12.60 -0.12 19.86
N LEU A 403 -11.71 -0.94 19.31
CA LEU A 403 -11.39 -2.27 19.87
C LEU A 403 -10.88 -2.13 21.31
N ARG A 404 -9.95 -1.23 21.57
CA ARG A 404 -9.43 -1.00 22.92
C ARG A 404 -10.50 -0.53 23.90
N LYS A 405 -11.41 0.33 23.44
CA LYS A 405 -12.59 0.71 24.24
C LYS A 405 -13.44 -0.50 24.57
N ALA A 406 -13.74 -1.36 23.58
CA ALA A 406 -14.51 -2.57 23.77
C ALA A 406 -13.82 -3.58 24.74
N ILE A 407 -12.49 -3.71 24.68
CA ILE A 407 -11.71 -4.53 25.64
C ILE A 407 -11.83 -3.95 27.06
N LYS A 408 -11.75 -2.62 27.21
CA LYS A 408 -11.88 -1.95 28.50
C LYS A 408 -13.26 -2.12 29.12
N GLU A 409 -14.30 -2.15 28.26
CA GLU A 409 -15.69 -2.39 28.65
C GLU A 409 -16.03 -3.89 28.83
N GLY A 410 -15.07 -4.81 28.69
CA GLY A 410 -15.30 -6.26 28.79
C GLY A 410 -16.06 -6.87 27.61
N LYS A 411 -16.26 -6.12 26.51
CA LYS A 411 -16.99 -6.55 25.30
C LYS A 411 -16.13 -7.28 24.28
N ALA A 412 -14.80 -7.26 24.43
CA ALA A 412 -13.85 -7.94 23.58
C ALA A 412 -12.72 -8.56 24.40
N ALA A 413 -12.16 -9.68 23.94
CA ALA A 413 -11.03 -10.34 24.58
C ALA A 413 -9.75 -9.47 24.49
N LYS A 414 -8.89 -9.61 25.50
CA LYS A 414 -7.59 -8.93 25.50
C LYS A 414 -6.72 -9.53 24.39
N VAL A 415 -6.02 -8.66 23.66
CA VAL A 415 -5.06 -9.03 22.62
C VAL A 415 -3.65 -8.89 23.17
N SER A 416 -2.78 -9.88 22.94
CA SER A 416 -1.39 -9.88 23.40
C SER A 416 -0.51 -8.88 22.66
N PHE A 417 -0.71 -8.74 21.35
CA PHE A 417 0.04 -7.86 20.48
C PHE A 417 -0.62 -6.47 20.46
N ARG A 418 0.07 -5.46 21.01
CA ARG A 418 -0.51 -4.13 21.19
C ARG A 418 0.32 -3.04 20.51
N MET A 419 -0.35 -1.98 20.04
CA MET A 419 0.29 -0.76 19.57
C MET A 419 0.95 -0.06 20.78
N PRO A 420 2.26 0.21 20.73
CA PRO A 420 2.96 0.85 21.84
C PRO A 420 2.48 2.29 22.03
N GLY A 421 2.41 2.74 23.31
CA GLY A 421 2.04 4.11 23.66
C GLY A 421 0.59 4.53 23.38
N ALA A 422 -0.29 3.62 22.91
CA ALA A 422 -1.69 3.98 22.70
C ALA A 422 -2.44 4.16 24.04
N PRO A 423 -3.35 5.16 24.15
CA PRO A 423 -4.01 5.86 23.04
C PRO A 423 -3.25 7.06 22.47
N PHE A 424 -2.18 7.53 23.10
CA PHE A 424 -1.44 8.73 22.66
C PHE A 424 -0.91 8.55 21.22
N THR A 425 -0.23 7.45 20.92
CA THR A 425 0.30 7.17 19.59
C THR A 425 -0.79 7.02 18.54
N SER A 426 -1.99 6.54 18.92
CA SER A 426 -3.14 6.46 18.00
C SER A 426 -3.61 7.87 17.59
N TRP A 427 -3.74 8.80 18.56
CA TRP A 427 -4.09 10.18 18.27
C TRP A 427 -3.00 10.91 17.49
N LEU A 428 -1.74 10.69 17.84
CA LEU A 428 -0.60 11.26 17.10
C LEU A 428 -0.57 10.78 15.65
N THR A 429 -0.91 9.51 15.41
CA THR A 429 -1.00 8.96 14.06
C THR A 429 -2.15 9.59 13.27
N LEU A 430 -3.32 9.80 13.88
CA LEU A 430 -4.43 10.52 13.24
C LEU A 430 -4.06 11.96 12.93
N LEU A 431 -3.37 12.64 13.84
CA LEU A 431 -2.87 14.00 13.61
C LEU A 431 -1.87 14.03 12.44
N PHE A 432 -0.95 13.07 12.38
CA PHE A 432 -0.02 12.93 11.25
C PHE A 432 -0.78 12.78 9.92
N LEU A 433 -1.75 11.86 9.85
CA LEU A 433 -2.54 11.65 8.63
C LEU A 433 -3.31 12.92 8.22
N PHE A 434 -3.87 13.64 9.19
CA PHE A 434 -4.51 14.93 8.93
C PHE A 434 -3.51 15.98 8.43
N SER A 435 -2.32 16.05 9.04
CA SER A 435 -1.26 16.96 8.59
C SER A 435 -0.81 16.68 7.15
N VAL A 436 -0.76 15.41 6.75
CA VAL A 436 -0.47 15.03 5.36
C VAL A 436 -1.51 15.60 4.40
N LEU A 437 -2.81 15.51 4.74
CA LEU A 437 -3.88 16.11 3.94
C LEU A 437 -3.75 17.63 3.83
N VAL A 438 -3.39 18.30 4.93
CA VAL A 438 -3.14 19.76 4.92
C VAL A 438 -1.95 20.11 4.04
N LEU A 439 -0.85 19.37 4.15
CA LEU A 439 0.36 19.60 3.35
C LEU A 439 0.12 19.38 1.86
N MET A 440 -0.76 18.46 1.47
CA MET A 440 -1.15 18.27 0.07
C MET A 440 -1.70 19.55 -0.57
N ALA A 441 -2.37 20.41 0.19
CA ALA A 441 -2.91 21.67 -0.34
C ALA A 441 -1.82 22.65 -0.77
N PHE A 442 -0.60 22.50 -0.26
CA PHE A 442 0.56 23.33 -0.60
C PHE A 442 1.43 22.75 -1.72
N ASP A 443 1.12 21.55 -2.18
CA ASP A 443 1.80 20.89 -3.30
C ASP A 443 1.14 21.30 -4.64
N TYR A 444 1.50 22.47 -5.14
CA TYR A 444 0.97 22.94 -6.42
C TYR A 444 1.84 22.43 -7.60
N PRO A 445 1.22 21.96 -8.73
CA PRO A 445 -0.24 21.83 -8.96
C PRO A 445 -0.83 20.49 -8.48
N ASN A 446 -0.04 19.46 -8.27
CA ASN A 446 -0.49 18.08 -8.16
C ASN A 446 -1.32 17.82 -6.89
N GLY A 447 -0.82 18.21 -5.73
CA GLY A 447 -1.53 18.05 -4.47
C GLY A 447 -2.80 18.92 -4.41
N THR A 448 -2.75 20.12 -4.96
CA THR A 448 -3.92 21.01 -5.04
C THR A 448 -5.05 20.40 -5.87
N TYR A 449 -4.73 19.80 -7.04
CA TYR A 449 -5.73 19.07 -7.83
C TYR A 449 -6.28 17.84 -7.08
N THR A 450 -5.43 17.18 -6.33
CA THR A 450 -5.82 16.03 -5.51
C THR A 450 -6.80 16.43 -4.41
N ILE A 451 -6.52 17.51 -3.68
CA ILE A 451 -7.46 18.07 -2.69
C ILE A 451 -8.76 18.50 -3.37
N GLY A 452 -8.68 19.14 -4.55
CA GLY A 452 -9.84 19.51 -5.38
C GLY A 452 -10.69 18.31 -5.81
N SER A 453 -10.14 17.09 -5.84
CA SER A 453 -10.89 15.87 -6.15
C SER A 453 -11.73 15.35 -4.95
N ILE A 454 -11.44 15.77 -3.72
CA ILE A 454 -12.14 15.30 -2.50
C ILE A 454 -13.66 15.57 -2.56
N PRO A 455 -14.15 16.77 -2.94
CA PRO A 455 -15.59 17.02 -3.09
C PRO A 455 -16.25 16.07 -4.08
N LEU A 456 -15.60 15.78 -5.22
CA LEU A 456 -16.10 14.84 -6.21
C LEU A 456 -16.19 13.43 -5.63
N LEU A 457 -15.14 12.94 -4.97
CA LEU A 457 -15.15 11.65 -4.29
C LEU A 457 -16.23 11.58 -3.22
N ALA A 458 -16.41 12.65 -2.43
CA ALA A 458 -17.45 12.72 -1.42
C ALA A 458 -18.86 12.63 -2.04
N VAL A 459 -19.13 13.35 -3.12
CA VAL A 459 -20.41 13.28 -3.86
C VAL A 459 -20.65 11.86 -4.39
N LEU A 460 -19.65 11.23 -5.01
CA LEU A 460 -19.75 9.86 -5.52
C LEU A 460 -20.03 8.85 -4.39
N LEU A 461 -19.33 8.97 -3.26
CA LEU A 461 -19.56 8.13 -2.08
C LEU A 461 -20.97 8.32 -1.50
N VAL A 462 -21.43 9.56 -1.38
CA VAL A 462 -22.79 9.87 -0.88
C VAL A 462 -23.84 9.32 -1.84
N ALA A 463 -23.74 9.61 -3.14
CA ALA A 463 -24.66 9.12 -4.15
C ALA A 463 -24.70 7.58 -4.19
N GLY A 464 -23.53 6.95 -4.18
CA GLY A 464 -23.41 5.51 -4.14
C GLY A 464 -24.02 4.89 -2.88
N TRP A 465 -23.86 5.54 -1.71
CA TRP A 465 -24.52 5.10 -0.47
C TRP A 465 -26.04 5.11 -0.59
N PHE A 466 -26.62 6.14 -1.16
CA PHE A 466 -28.08 6.17 -1.39
C PHE A 466 -28.54 5.05 -2.31
N GLY A 467 -27.73 4.65 -3.29
CA GLY A 467 -28.01 3.52 -4.17
C GLY A 467 -28.00 2.15 -3.48
N VAL A 468 -27.10 1.96 -2.48
CA VAL A 468 -26.94 0.65 -1.83
C VAL A 468 -27.60 0.52 -0.46
N ARG A 469 -27.96 1.62 0.21
CA ARG A 469 -28.46 1.65 1.62
C ARG A 469 -29.63 0.69 1.88
N LYS A 470 -30.61 0.63 0.96
CA LYS A 470 -31.79 -0.27 1.10
C LYS A 470 -31.34 -1.74 1.17
N ARG A 471 -30.40 -2.14 0.33
CA ARG A 471 -29.86 -3.51 0.28
C ARG A 471 -29.01 -3.81 1.51
N VAL A 472 -28.19 -2.88 1.98
CA VAL A 472 -27.42 -3.00 3.21
C VAL A 472 -28.38 -3.21 4.39
N HIS A 473 -29.42 -2.40 4.51
CA HIS A 473 -30.43 -2.55 5.58
C HIS A 473 -31.17 -3.89 5.50
N ALA A 474 -31.54 -4.35 4.29
CA ALA A 474 -32.23 -5.64 4.12
C ALA A 474 -31.37 -6.82 4.58
N ILE A 475 -30.07 -6.83 4.24
CA ILE A 475 -29.16 -7.88 4.68
C ILE A 475 -29.00 -7.90 6.20
N HIS A 476 -28.99 -6.72 6.83
CA HIS A 476 -28.83 -6.60 8.29
C HIS A 476 -30.12 -6.84 9.08
N SER A 477 -31.29 -6.59 8.47
CA SER A 477 -32.58 -6.87 9.12
C SER A 477 -32.91 -8.35 9.14
N THR A 478 -32.33 -9.16 8.25
CA THR A 478 -32.46 -10.62 8.22
C THR A 478 -31.43 -11.31 9.10
N ALA A 479 -30.41 -10.62 9.60
CA ALA A 479 -29.48 -11.14 10.57
C ALA A 479 -30.17 -11.23 11.96
N PRO A 480 -30.30 -12.39 12.58
CA PRO A 480 -31.19 -12.61 13.75
C PRO A 480 -30.87 -11.80 15.01
N THR A 481 -29.81 -10.99 15.02
CA THR A 481 -29.25 -10.43 16.24
C THR A 481 -28.61 -9.05 16.13
N LEU A 482 -28.88 -8.28 15.04
CA LEU A 482 -28.33 -6.93 14.89
C LEU A 482 -29.34 -5.82 15.25
N ARG A 483 -30.47 -6.17 15.87
CA ARG A 483 -31.33 -5.16 16.51
C ARG A 483 -30.70 -4.75 17.85
N LYS A 484 -30.66 -3.43 18.04
CA LYS A 484 -30.06 -2.66 19.15
C LYS A 484 -30.20 -3.27 20.52
#